data_47108fe01de5ad52be9d10b46f4dacb4
#
_entry.id   47108fe01de5ad52be9d10b46f4dacb4
#
_cell.length_a   1.000
_cell.length_b   1.000
_cell.length_c   1.000
_cell.angle_alpha   90.00
_cell.angle_beta   90.00
_cell.angle_gamma   90.00
#
_symmetry.space_group_name_H-M   'P 1'
#
loop_
_entity.id
_entity.type
_entity.pdbx_description
1 polymer ?
#
loop_
_entity_poly.entity_id
_entity_poly.type
_entity_poly.pdbx_seq_one_letter_code
_entity_poly.pdbx_strand_id
1 'polypeptide(L)'
;MKLGIVYHMPFWRGADGALRELEGSFARYVDSLAPYFDEISVCAPSPTPAPGPRTNGTAIRSVNVTLAALPAFDGPAQFYPKLPLMLPRLLSWVRGLDMLHCRVPTPAAPFAFACARLTGTPAFNLVVGDMRALLPTLPYRGVKKIVWRMYTEFEEAAVQWMAGRTLMFANGGALAAKHSRPNHPVHQTTTTTISASDIATRTDTCAQRPVRILTVSRIDPRKGLAVLPSVVRHLTALGIDAQLDVVGPAVGRPGEDERAAILADAAKLNVAQRVAVRGPVALDQLLPMYRNYDLFVLPTLPGEGIPRVLLEAMTSGVPVVTTRVSGIPSLITHDVNGLLVDHATAAAIADALARLVVDAPLRQRLIANGYETARGLTLETQAARMMSVVALELGVQLRSVPLPSVPLRSVRLQPDVTDRAERPVRSA
;
A
#
# COMPACT_ATOMS: atom_id res chain seq x y z
N MET A 1 -8.50 17.35 21.16
CA MET A 1 -8.23 17.84 19.79
C MET A 1 -9.05 17.10 18.79
N LYS A 2 -9.62 17.82 17.84
CA LYS A 2 -10.40 17.30 16.70
C LYS A 2 -9.56 17.32 15.43
N LEU A 3 -9.27 16.13 14.86
CA LEU A 3 -8.58 15.96 13.59
C LEU A 3 -9.59 15.87 12.44
N GLY A 4 -9.39 16.66 11.40
CA GLY A 4 -10.07 16.44 10.12
C GLY A 4 -9.20 15.65 9.16
N ILE A 5 -9.74 14.66 8.48
CA ILE A 5 -9.03 13.89 7.44
C ILE A 5 -9.76 13.99 6.11
N VAL A 6 -9.09 14.45 5.05
CA VAL A 6 -9.66 14.49 3.69
C VAL A 6 -9.31 13.22 2.94
N TYR A 7 -10.33 12.58 2.35
CA TYR A 7 -10.17 11.36 1.57
C TYR A 7 -11.11 11.33 0.35
N HIS A 8 -10.75 10.56 -0.67
CA HIS A 8 -11.47 10.56 -1.95
C HIS A 8 -12.35 9.33 -2.18
N MET A 9 -12.15 8.26 -1.39
CA MET A 9 -12.97 7.06 -1.54
C MET A 9 -14.29 7.20 -0.79
N PRO A 10 -15.37 6.56 -1.27
CA PRO A 10 -16.67 6.67 -0.66
C PRO A 10 -16.74 6.10 0.76
N PHE A 11 -17.42 6.85 1.64
CA PHE A 11 -17.78 6.43 2.99
C PHE A 11 -19.29 6.42 3.16
N TRP A 12 -19.82 5.44 3.89
CA TRP A 12 -21.25 5.35 4.20
C TRP A 12 -21.48 4.75 5.58
N ARG A 13 -22.69 4.94 6.12
CA ARG A 13 -23.13 4.23 7.31
C ARG A 13 -23.83 2.93 6.90
N GLY A 14 -23.39 1.81 7.48
CA GLY A 14 -24.06 0.52 7.36
C GLY A 14 -25.40 0.49 8.11
N ALA A 15 -26.17 -0.57 7.93
CA ALA A 15 -27.44 -0.77 8.65
C ALA A 15 -27.23 -0.90 10.17
N ASP A 16 -26.06 -1.31 10.61
CA ASP A 16 -25.60 -1.38 12.00
C ASP A 16 -25.12 -0.02 12.57
N GLY A 17 -25.23 1.06 11.77
CA GLY A 17 -24.74 2.39 12.12
C GLY A 17 -23.23 2.59 12.02
N ALA A 18 -22.46 1.54 11.78
CA ALA A 18 -21.00 1.61 11.65
C ALA A 18 -20.60 2.38 10.38
N LEU A 19 -19.53 3.17 10.48
CA LEU A 19 -18.93 3.84 9.35
C LEU A 19 -18.09 2.85 8.55
N ARG A 20 -18.32 2.79 7.24
CA ARG A 20 -17.68 1.79 6.37
C ARG A 20 -17.02 2.44 5.17
N GLU A 21 -15.96 1.81 4.66
CA GLU A 21 -15.31 2.11 3.38
C GLU A 21 -15.01 0.83 2.61
N LEU A 22 -14.78 0.95 1.29
CA LEU A 22 -14.75 -0.20 0.39
C LEU A 22 -13.46 -1.04 0.49
N GLU A 23 -12.28 -0.40 0.60
CA GLU A 23 -10.99 -1.09 0.48
C GLU A 23 -10.44 -1.65 1.80
N GLY A 24 -10.90 -1.18 2.95
CA GLY A 24 -10.48 -1.60 4.29
C GLY A 24 -9.14 -1.03 4.76
N SER A 25 -8.29 -0.61 3.86
CA SER A 25 -6.95 -0.13 4.21
C SER A 25 -6.96 1.24 4.88
N PHE A 26 -7.88 2.11 4.48
CA PHE A 26 -7.99 3.43 5.05
C PHE A 26 -8.76 3.41 6.38
N ALA A 27 -9.75 2.54 6.55
CA ALA A 27 -10.43 2.35 7.82
C ALA A 27 -9.42 1.97 8.92
N ARG A 28 -8.54 0.99 8.65
CA ARG A 28 -7.47 0.61 9.58
C ARG A 28 -6.48 1.75 9.87
N TYR A 29 -6.16 2.56 8.86
CA TYR A 29 -5.32 3.74 9.05
C TYR A 29 -5.98 4.77 9.97
N VAL A 30 -7.26 5.07 9.79
CA VAL A 30 -8.02 5.98 10.67
C VAL A 30 -8.07 5.42 12.09
N ASP A 31 -8.34 4.13 12.25
CA ASP A 31 -8.34 3.46 13.55
C ASP A 31 -6.99 3.59 14.27
N SER A 32 -5.86 3.54 13.54
CA SER A 32 -4.53 3.71 14.12
C SER A 32 -4.24 5.13 14.62
N LEU A 33 -4.91 6.14 14.06
CA LEU A 33 -4.79 7.54 14.49
C LEU A 33 -5.77 7.90 15.61
N ALA A 34 -6.89 7.19 15.70
CA ALA A 34 -7.98 7.53 16.62
C ALA A 34 -7.56 7.65 18.10
N PRO A 35 -6.60 6.87 18.62
CA PRO A 35 -6.15 7.01 20.02
C PRO A 35 -5.49 8.36 20.34
N TYR A 36 -4.99 9.10 19.34
CA TYR A 36 -4.25 10.35 19.54
C TYR A 36 -5.17 11.58 19.61
N PHE A 37 -6.47 11.43 19.27
CA PHE A 37 -7.43 12.54 19.16
C PHE A 37 -8.70 12.27 19.95
N ASP A 38 -9.38 13.34 20.37
CA ASP A 38 -10.70 13.24 21.01
C ASP A 38 -11.77 12.88 19.97
N GLU A 39 -11.65 13.44 18.77
CA GLU A 39 -12.52 13.18 17.63
C GLU A 39 -11.73 13.18 16.33
N ILE A 40 -12.04 12.27 15.42
CA ILE A 40 -11.63 12.31 14.02
C ILE A 40 -12.85 12.55 13.14
N SER A 41 -12.82 13.59 12.31
CA SER A 41 -13.84 13.87 11.32
C SER A 41 -13.33 13.57 9.92
N VAL A 42 -13.81 12.48 9.29
CA VAL A 42 -13.43 12.11 7.93
C VAL A 42 -14.30 12.88 6.93
N CYS A 43 -13.68 13.68 6.07
CA CYS A 43 -14.35 14.39 4.98
C CYS A 43 -14.18 13.61 3.69
N ALA A 44 -15.24 12.95 3.24
CA ALA A 44 -15.18 12.03 2.10
C ALA A 44 -16.52 12.03 1.32
N PRO A 45 -16.52 11.62 0.02
CA PRO A 45 -17.75 11.44 -0.72
C PRO A 45 -18.63 10.38 -0.05
N SER A 46 -19.93 10.67 0.02
CA SER A 46 -20.91 9.73 0.58
C SER A 46 -21.98 9.44 -0.47
N PRO A 47 -22.13 8.20 -0.93
CA PRO A 47 -23.15 7.84 -1.91
C PRO A 47 -24.54 7.90 -1.28
N THR A 48 -25.53 8.40 -2.05
CA THR A 48 -26.94 8.43 -1.66
C THR A 48 -27.78 7.86 -2.80
N PRO A 49 -28.45 6.74 -2.63
CA PRO A 49 -28.53 5.92 -1.40
C PRO A 49 -27.20 5.24 -1.06
N ALA A 50 -27.04 4.86 0.21
CA ALA A 50 -25.89 4.05 0.63
C ALA A 50 -25.84 2.72 -0.16
N PRO A 51 -24.64 2.16 -0.40
CA PRO A 51 -24.51 0.86 -1.03
C PRO A 51 -25.36 -0.20 -0.32
N GLY A 52 -25.99 -1.07 -1.11
CA GLY A 52 -26.87 -2.10 -0.56
C GLY A 52 -26.12 -3.09 0.36
N PRO A 53 -26.86 -3.93 1.12
CA PRO A 53 -26.30 -4.82 2.14
C PRO A 53 -25.32 -5.88 1.61
N ARG A 54 -25.27 -6.08 0.29
CA ARG A 54 -24.27 -6.96 -0.36
C ARG A 54 -22.92 -6.31 -0.60
N THR A 55 -22.80 -5.00 -0.36
CA THR A 55 -21.51 -4.29 -0.47
C THR A 55 -20.78 -4.42 0.86
N ASN A 56 -19.92 -5.41 0.98
CA ASN A 56 -19.08 -5.63 2.15
C ASN A 56 -17.96 -4.57 2.20
N GLY A 57 -18.24 -3.46 2.91
CA GLY A 57 -17.20 -2.50 3.27
C GLY A 57 -16.60 -2.81 4.64
N THR A 58 -15.36 -2.44 4.84
CA THR A 58 -14.70 -2.55 6.15
C THR A 58 -15.19 -1.46 7.09
N ALA A 59 -15.64 -1.84 8.28
CA ALA A 59 -16.07 -0.91 9.31
C ALA A 59 -14.86 -0.25 10.01
N ILE A 60 -14.99 1.05 10.30
CA ILE A 60 -14.13 1.72 11.28
C ILE A 60 -14.54 1.22 12.67
N ARG A 61 -13.57 0.82 13.48
CA ARG A 61 -13.76 0.25 14.82
C ARG A 61 -13.80 1.32 15.90
N SER A 62 -13.12 2.44 15.67
CA SER A 62 -12.99 3.53 16.65
C SER A 62 -14.29 4.33 16.76
N VAL A 63 -14.77 4.50 17.99
CA VAL A 63 -16.05 5.16 18.30
C VAL A 63 -16.01 6.69 18.16
N ASN A 64 -14.82 7.28 18.20
CA ASN A 64 -14.60 8.73 18.10
C ASN A 64 -14.40 9.20 16.64
N VAL A 65 -14.85 8.43 15.65
CA VAL A 65 -14.75 8.79 14.23
C VAL A 65 -16.12 9.19 13.69
N THR A 66 -16.18 10.36 13.05
CA THR A 66 -17.38 10.94 12.44
C THR A 66 -17.19 11.16 10.94
N LEU A 67 -18.28 11.25 10.17
CA LEU A 67 -18.27 11.53 8.74
C LEU A 67 -18.77 12.94 8.44
N ALA A 68 -17.93 13.75 7.82
CA ALA A 68 -18.32 14.98 7.14
C ALA A 68 -18.58 14.66 5.65
N ALA A 69 -19.83 14.34 5.33
CA ALA A 69 -20.18 13.85 4.00
C ALA A 69 -20.06 14.94 2.92
N LEU A 70 -19.32 14.67 1.87
CA LEU A 70 -19.33 15.41 0.62
C LEU A 70 -20.33 14.79 -0.36
N PRO A 71 -20.87 15.59 -1.31
CA PRO A 71 -21.61 15.03 -2.43
C PRO A 71 -20.80 13.94 -3.13
N ALA A 72 -21.45 12.83 -3.50
CA ALA A 72 -20.79 11.72 -4.17
C ALA A 72 -20.07 12.15 -5.46
N PHE A 73 -18.86 11.69 -5.64
CA PHE A 73 -18.08 11.82 -6.88
C PHE A 73 -17.18 10.60 -7.07
N ASP A 74 -16.97 10.26 -8.33
CA ASP A 74 -16.02 9.26 -8.75
C ASP A 74 -14.96 9.95 -9.63
N GLY A 75 -13.83 10.25 -9.00
CA GLY A 75 -12.71 10.92 -9.65
C GLY A 75 -12.89 12.43 -9.94
N PRO A 76 -11.87 13.04 -10.56
CA PRO A 76 -11.78 14.48 -10.76
C PRO A 76 -12.86 15.03 -11.69
N ALA A 77 -13.25 14.29 -12.72
CA ALA A 77 -14.26 14.74 -13.69
C ALA A 77 -15.63 15.01 -13.05
N GLN A 78 -15.97 14.29 -11.97
CA GLN A 78 -17.20 14.52 -11.21
C GLN A 78 -17.00 15.48 -10.04
N PHE A 79 -15.77 15.63 -9.52
CA PHE A 79 -15.44 16.51 -8.42
C PHE A 79 -15.47 17.98 -8.82
N TYR A 80 -14.74 18.40 -9.86
CA TYR A 80 -14.56 19.80 -10.20
C TYR A 80 -15.85 20.55 -10.53
N PRO A 81 -16.83 19.98 -11.28
CA PRO A 81 -18.13 20.65 -11.47
C PRO A 81 -18.90 20.91 -10.18
N LYS A 82 -18.68 20.09 -9.14
CA LYS A 82 -19.34 20.22 -7.84
C LYS A 82 -18.57 21.12 -6.85
N LEU A 83 -17.35 21.53 -7.21
CA LEU A 83 -16.47 22.31 -6.32
C LEU A 83 -17.12 23.59 -5.76
N PRO A 84 -17.88 24.41 -6.53
CA PRO A 84 -18.55 25.58 -5.97
C PRO A 84 -19.51 25.27 -4.83
N LEU A 85 -20.18 24.11 -4.89
CA LEU A 85 -21.07 23.63 -3.82
C LEU A 85 -20.28 23.06 -2.63
N MET A 86 -19.11 22.51 -2.87
CA MET A 86 -18.27 21.86 -1.84
C MET A 86 -17.44 22.86 -1.04
N LEU A 87 -16.96 23.94 -1.67
CA LEU A 87 -16.06 24.91 -1.05
C LEU A 87 -16.59 25.53 0.24
N PRO A 88 -17.84 26.05 0.32
CA PRO A 88 -18.41 26.57 1.56
C PRO A 88 -18.49 25.50 2.65
N ARG A 89 -18.82 24.26 2.29
CA ARG A 89 -18.87 23.13 3.22
C ARG A 89 -17.49 22.78 3.75
N LEU A 90 -16.46 22.73 2.87
CA LEU A 90 -15.08 22.51 3.28
C LEU A 90 -14.59 23.61 4.22
N LEU A 91 -14.87 24.88 3.91
CA LEU A 91 -14.46 25.99 4.75
C LEU A 91 -15.14 25.95 6.14
N SER A 92 -16.45 25.68 6.18
CA SER A 92 -17.20 25.54 7.43
C SER A 92 -16.67 24.35 8.25
N TRP A 93 -16.41 23.23 7.60
CA TRP A 93 -15.89 22.03 8.26
C TRP A 93 -14.48 22.28 8.83
N VAL A 94 -13.56 22.87 8.04
CA VAL A 94 -12.19 23.16 8.47
C VAL A 94 -12.15 24.14 9.65
N ARG A 95 -13.06 25.12 9.70
CA ARG A 95 -13.17 26.06 10.85
C ARG A 95 -13.49 25.37 12.18
N GLY A 96 -14.13 24.20 12.13
CA GLY A 96 -14.46 23.40 13.32
C GLY A 96 -13.40 22.39 13.71
N LEU A 97 -12.20 22.45 13.11
CA LEU A 97 -11.10 21.52 13.38
C LEU A 97 -9.97 22.19 14.16
N ASP A 98 -9.32 21.41 15.02
CA ASP A 98 -8.05 21.81 15.64
C ASP A 98 -6.85 21.50 14.73
N MET A 99 -6.98 20.53 13.83
CA MET A 99 -5.92 20.11 12.91
C MET A 99 -6.51 19.48 11.65
N LEU A 100 -5.87 19.70 10.51
CA LEU A 100 -6.21 19.09 9.23
C LEU A 100 -5.12 18.10 8.78
N HIS A 101 -5.55 16.93 8.32
CA HIS A 101 -4.71 15.93 7.64
C HIS A 101 -5.20 15.71 6.21
N CYS A 102 -4.31 15.95 5.22
CA CYS A 102 -4.62 15.65 3.83
C CYS A 102 -3.80 14.47 3.34
N ARG A 103 -4.50 13.44 2.88
CA ARG A 103 -3.87 12.31 2.19
C ARG A 103 -3.92 12.56 0.68
N VAL A 104 -2.76 12.74 0.06
CA VAL A 104 -2.64 13.13 -1.35
C VAL A 104 -2.00 12.03 -2.20
N PRO A 105 -2.35 11.92 -3.49
CA PRO A 105 -3.24 12.80 -4.25
C PRO A 105 -4.72 12.56 -3.92
N THR A 106 -5.48 13.63 -3.77
CA THR A 106 -6.93 13.63 -3.53
C THR A 106 -7.50 14.95 -4.05
N PRO A 107 -8.48 14.98 -4.96
CA PRO A 107 -8.95 16.22 -5.59
C PRO A 107 -9.42 17.30 -4.62
N ALA A 108 -9.96 16.91 -3.45
CA ALA A 108 -10.42 17.84 -2.42
C ALA A 108 -9.29 18.40 -1.53
N ALA A 109 -8.13 17.73 -1.48
CA ALA A 109 -7.07 18.08 -0.54
C ALA A 109 -6.48 19.49 -0.76
N PRO A 110 -6.16 19.95 -1.98
CA PRO A 110 -5.66 21.31 -2.18
C PRO A 110 -6.63 22.39 -1.68
N PHE A 111 -7.91 22.18 -1.86
CA PHE A 111 -8.96 23.12 -1.46
C PHE A 111 -9.18 23.11 0.05
N ALA A 112 -9.20 21.94 0.69
CA ALA A 112 -9.26 21.83 2.15
C ALA A 112 -8.01 22.44 2.81
N PHE A 113 -6.83 22.24 2.23
CA PHE A 113 -5.60 22.86 2.70
C PHE A 113 -5.61 24.39 2.51
N ALA A 114 -6.15 24.89 1.39
CA ALA A 114 -6.34 26.33 1.21
C ALA A 114 -7.30 26.92 2.28
N CYS A 115 -8.40 26.21 2.59
CA CYS A 115 -9.28 26.59 3.68
C CYS A 115 -8.55 26.62 5.03
N ALA A 116 -7.70 25.60 5.32
CA ALA A 116 -6.91 25.57 6.55
C ALA A 116 -5.93 26.77 6.64
N ARG A 117 -5.32 27.15 5.53
CA ARG A 117 -4.47 28.35 5.46
C ARG A 117 -5.25 29.65 5.74
N LEU A 118 -6.48 29.73 5.25
CA LEU A 118 -7.36 30.91 5.47
C LEU A 118 -7.87 30.98 6.92
N THR A 119 -8.07 29.84 7.56
CA THR A 119 -8.58 29.78 8.95
C THR A 119 -7.49 29.74 10.01
N GLY A 120 -6.21 29.59 9.62
CA GLY A 120 -5.11 29.40 10.55
C GLY A 120 -5.06 27.98 11.16
N THR A 121 -5.82 27.02 10.63
CA THR A 121 -5.86 25.65 11.15
C THR A 121 -4.55 24.95 10.83
N PRO A 122 -3.80 24.40 11.82
CA PRO A 122 -2.61 23.61 11.60
C PRO A 122 -2.91 22.42 10.70
N ALA A 123 -1.94 22.07 9.83
CA ALA A 123 -2.13 20.96 8.89
C ALA A 123 -0.86 20.13 8.73
N PHE A 124 -1.04 18.85 8.42
CA PHE A 124 0.01 17.97 7.91
C PHE A 124 -0.50 17.11 6.77
N ASN A 125 0.37 16.69 5.88
CA ASN A 125 -0.01 15.95 4.68
C ASN A 125 0.75 14.64 4.56
N LEU A 126 0.14 13.65 3.89
CA LEU A 126 0.77 12.38 3.55
C LEU A 126 0.64 12.11 2.05
N VAL A 127 1.77 12.07 1.35
CA VAL A 127 1.84 11.67 -0.07
C VAL A 127 1.92 10.15 -0.16
N VAL A 128 0.91 9.54 -0.78
CA VAL A 128 0.82 8.07 -0.87
C VAL A 128 1.08 7.52 -2.27
N GLY A 129 1.12 8.37 -3.30
CA GLY A 129 1.32 7.95 -4.68
C GLY A 129 1.85 9.06 -5.58
N ASP A 130 2.39 8.66 -6.73
CA ASP A 130 2.90 9.54 -7.78
C ASP A 130 1.98 9.48 -9.00
N MET A 131 1.19 10.54 -9.20
CA MET A 131 0.26 10.64 -10.34
C MET A 131 1.01 10.74 -11.68
N ARG A 132 2.20 11.35 -11.71
CA ARG A 132 3.01 11.43 -12.95
C ARG A 132 3.52 10.06 -13.36
N ALA A 133 4.02 9.27 -12.40
CA ALA A 133 4.46 7.90 -12.67
C ALA A 133 3.31 6.99 -13.11
N LEU A 134 2.09 7.27 -12.68
CA LEU A 134 0.90 6.52 -13.09
C LEU A 134 0.43 6.82 -14.51
N LEU A 135 0.61 8.06 -15.00
CA LEU A 135 0.06 8.52 -16.29
C LEU A 135 0.41 7.64 -17.50
N PRO A 136 1.66 7.13 -17.68
CA PRO A 136 2.00 6.26 -18.81
C PRO A 136 1.25 4.92 -18.80
N THR A 137 0.81 4.45 -17.63
CA THR A 137 0.14 3.15 -17.46
C THR A 137 -1.37 3.23 -17.70
N LEU A 138 -1.93 4.44 -17.83
CA LEU A 138 -3.37 4.64 -18.04
C LEU A 138 -3.74 4.39 -19.50
N PRO A 139 -4.89 3.72 -19.80
CA PRO A 139 -5.30 3.34 -21.14
C PRO A 139 -5.90 4.52 -21.95
N TYR A 140 -5.52 5.76 -21.64
CA TYR A 140 -6.09 6.94 -22.26
C TYR A 140 -5.35 7.34 -23.54
N ARG A 141 -6.10 7.73 -24.59
CA ARG A 141 -5.59 8.18 -25.89
C ARG A 141 -6.24 9.52 -26.27
N GLY A 142 -5.64 10.23 -27.24
CA GLY A 142 -6.17 11.48 -27.78
C GLY A 142 -6.42 12.55 -26.71
N VAL A 143 -7.52 13.28 -26.87
CA VAL A 143 -7.91 14.39 -25.98
C VAL A 143 -8.00 13.95 -24.51
N LYS A 144 -8.51 12.75 -24.24
CA LYS A 144 -8.61 12.22 -22.88
C LYS A 144 -7.23 12.10 -22.19
N LYS A 145 -6.19 11.71 -22.93
CA LYS A 145 -4.81 11.68 -22.42
C LYS A 145 -4.29 13.08 -22.09
N ILE A 146 -4.62 14.07 -22.91
CA ILE A 146 -4.23 15.48 -22.69
C ILE A 146 -4.87 16.01 -21.40
N VAL A 147 -6.18 15.79 -21.23
CA VAL A 147 -6.93 16.23 -20.05
C VAL A 147 -6.36 15.58 -18.78
N TRP A 148 -6.07 14.27 -18.81
CA TRP A 148 -5.46 13.58 -17.69
C TRP A 148 -4.04 14.06 -17.40
N ARG A 149 -3.26 14.41 -18.42
CA ARG A 149 -1.94 15.01 -18.22
C ARG A 149 -2.05 16.38 -17.54
N MET A 150 -2.97 17.24 -17.98
CA MET A 150 -3.20 18.55 -17.35
C MET A 150 -3.64 18.39 -15.89
N TYR A 151 -4.53 17.45 -15.60
CA TYR A 151 -4.96 17.13 -14.25
C TYR A 151 -3.77 16.63 -13.39
N THR A 152 -2.96 15.74 -13.92
CA THR A 152 -1.77 15.21 -13.23
C THR A 152 -0.76 16.32 -12.90
N GLU A 153 -0.52 17.25 -13.83
CA GLU A 153 0.37 18.40 -13.59
C GLU A 153 -0.21 19.36 -12.54
N PHE A 154 -1.53 19.57 -12.56
CA PHE A 154 -2.20 20.37 -11.52
C PHE A 154 -2.07 19.72 -10.14
N GLU A 155 -2.34 18.42 -9.99
CA GLU A 155 -2.20 17.69 -8.71
C GLU A 155 -0.75 17.72 -8.23
N GLU A 156 0.23 17.53 -9.12
CA GLU A 156 1.64 17.59 -8.76
C GLU A 156 2.03 18.99 -8.27
N ALA A 157 1.58 20.04 -8.97
CA ALA A 157 1.83 21.43 -8.56
C ALA A 157 1.17 21.73 -7.20
N ALA A 158 -0.03 21.21 -6.97
CA ALA A 158 -0.73 21.34 -5.69
C ALA A 158 0.02 20.65 -4.55
N VAL A 159 0.50 19.41 -4.76
CA VAL A 159 1.31 18.69 -3.77
C VAL A 159 2.60 19.46 -3.48
N GLN A 160 3.29 19.98 -4.49
CA GLN A 160 4.49 20.79 -4.34
C GLN A 160 4.21 22.12 -3.59
N TRP A 161 3.07 22.74 -3.86
CA TRP A 161 2.62 23.93 -3.14
C TRP A 161 2.37 23.65 -1.66
N MET A 162 1.74 22.51 -1.35
CA MET A 162 1.47 22.06 0.01
C MET A 162 2.78 21.71 0.73
N ALA A 163 3.71 20.98 0.08
CA ALA A 163 4.98 20.56 0.65
C ALA A 163 5.86 21.75 1.09
N GLY A 164 5.82 22.87 0.38
CA GLY A 164 6.56 24.06 0.75
C GLY A 164 5.93 24.91 1.86
N ARG A 165 4.82 24.46 2.49
CA ARG A 165 4.04 25.31 3.41
C ARG A 165 3.57 24.60 4.68
N THR A 166 3.80 23.32 4.79
CA THR A 166 3.36 22.53 5.97
C THR A 166 4.16 21.25 6.10
N LEU A 167 4.08 20.65 7.28
CA LEU A 167 4.65 19.34 7.57
C LEU A 167 4.11 18.30 6.57
N MET A 168 5.03 17.54 5.97
CA MET A 168 4.68 16.55 4.97
C MET A 168 5.39 15.22 5.22
N PHE A 169 4.64 14.15 5.06
CA PHE A 169 5.12 12.78 5.04
C PHE A 169 4.96 12.20 3.63
N ALA A 170 5.79 11.23 3.26
CA ALA A 170 5.68 10.54 1.99
C ALA A 170 5.92 9.03 2.12
N ASN A 171 5.15 8.25 1.37
CA ASN A 171 5.25 6.80 1.34
C ASN A 171 6.48 6.35 0.54
N GLY A 172 7.58 6.13 1.24
CA GLY A 172 8.86 5.69 0.68
C GLY A 172 9.82 6.83 0.34
N GLY A 173 11.10 6.47 0.22
CA GLY A 173 12.20 7.43 0.05
C GLY A 173 12.14 8.22 -1.25
N ALA A 174 11.74 7.59 -2.36
CA ALA A 174 11.63 8.25 -3.65
C ALA A 174 10.62 9.42 -3.65
N LEU A 175 9.43 9.21 -3.06
CA LEU A 175 8.44 10.28 -2.91
C LEU A 175 8.89 11.35 -1.92
N ALA A 176 9.56 10.95 -0.83
CA ALA A 176 10.12 11.91 0.12
C ALA A 176 11.18 12.80 -0.55
N ALA A 177 12.12 12.22 -1.28
CA ALA A 177 13.15 12.94 -2.02
C ALA A 177 12.54 13.87 -3.09
N LYS A 178 11.55 13.38 -3.85
CA LYS A 178 10.87 14.15 -4.91
C LYS A 178 10.22 15.44 -4.39
N HIS A 179 9.65 15.41 -3.19
CA HIS A 179 8.89 16.54 -2.64
C HIS A 179 9.66 17.36 -1.59
N SER A 180 10.82 16.87 -1.12
CA SER A 180 11.68 17.60 -0.18
C SER A 180 12.28 18.86 -0.81
N ARG A 181 12.43 19.89 0.03
CA ARG A 181 13.11 21.15 -0.30
C ARG A 181 14.11 21.50 0.81
N PRO A 182 15.13 22.29 0.55
CA PRO A 182 16.16 22.61 1.56
C PRO A 182 15.61 23.05 2.91
N ASN A 183 14.55 23.88 2.92
CA ASN A 183 13.93 24.40 4.14
C ASN A 183 12.62 23.68 4.55
N HIS A 184 12.22 22.68 3.80
CA HIS A 184 10.98 21.91 4.03
C HIS A 184 11.25 20.43 3.72
N PRO A 185 11.93 19.71 4.60
CA PRO A 185 12.16 18.28 4.43
C PRO A 185 10.84 17.52 4.51
N VAL A 186 10.70 16.49 3.69
CA VAL A 186 9.56 15.58 3.74
C VAL A 186 9.97 14.33 4.51
N HIS A 187 9.23 13.99 5.55
CA HIS A 187 9.50 12.82 6.38
C HIS A 187 9.06 11.54 5.65
N GLN A 188 9.99 10.61 5.56
CA GLN A 188 9.67 9.30 5.00
C GLN A 188 8.81 8.49 5.96
N THR A 189 7.76 7.86 5.44
CA THR A 189 6.94 6.86 6.15
C THR A 189 6.71 5.66 5.25
N THR A 190 6.14 4.59 5.79
CA THR A 190 5.72 3.41 5.03
C THR A 190 4.25 3.16 5.28
N THR A 191 3.43 3.21 4.23
CA THR A 191 2.02 2.85 4.36
C THR A 191 1.90 1.34 4.51
N THR A 192 1.14 0.92 5.52
CA THR A 192 0.92 -0.48 5.85
C THR A 192 -0.56 -0.76 6.05
N THR A 193 -0.95 -2.01 6.02
CA THR A 193 -2.30 -2.49 6.35
C THR A 193 -2.31 -3.40 7.57
N ILE A 194 -1.12 -3.74 8.07
CA ILE A 194 -0.98 -4.67 9.19
C ILE A 194 -0.99 -3.92 10.52
N SER A 195 -1.67 -4.50 11.50
CA SER A 195 -1.69 -4.07 12.89
C SER A 195 -0.85 -5.02 13.75
N ALA A 196 -0.47 -4.60 14.93
CA ALA A 196 0.28 -5.45 15.86
C ALA A 196 -0.47 -6.75 16.19
N SER A 197 -1.80 -6.70 16.24
CA SER A 197 -2.67 -7.87 16.47
C SER A 197 -2.70 -8.86 15.29
N ASP A 198 -2.30 -8.45 14.10
CA ASP A 198 -2.23 -9.35 12.94
C ASP A 198 -0.99 -10.25 12.96
N ILE A 199 0.03 -9.88 13.77
CA ILE A 199 1.27 -10.64 13.89
C ILE A 199 1.01 -11.90 14.72
N ALA A 200 1.02 -13.04 14.05
CA ALA A 200 0.86 -14.32 14.71
C ALA A 200 2.07 -15.20 14.41
N THR A 201 2.79 -15.53 15.46
CA THR A 201 3.89 -16.47 15.38
C THR A 201 3.38 -17.86 15.01
N ARG A 202 4.07 -18.53 14.12
CA ARG A 202 3.83 -19.92 13.74
C ARG A 202 5.16 -20.67 13.62
N THR A 203 5.08 -21.99 13.68
CA THR A 203 6.21 -22.85 13.33
C THR A 203 6.39 -22.92 11.81
N ASP A 204 7.60 -23.23 11.35
CA ASP A 204 7.90 -23.50 9.94
C ASP A 204 7.10 -24.71 9.46
N THR A 205 6.29 -24.55 8.40
CA THR A 205 5.40 -25.58 7.87
C THR A 205 5.96 -26.25 6.59
N CYS A 206 7.07 -25.76 6.04
CA CYS A 206 7.61 -26.20 4.75
C CYS A 206 8.23 -27.61 4.75
N ALA A 207 8.05 -28.40 5.81
CA ALA A 207 8.43 -29.80 5.87
C ALA A 207 7.40 -30.73 5.21
N GLN A 208 6.16 -30.26 5.00
CA GLN A 208 5.08 -31.03 4.40
C GLN A 208 5.09 -30.97 2.86
N ARG A 209 4.46 -31.94 2.21
CA ARG A 209 4.28 -31.95 0.76
C ARG A 209 2.80 -32.11 0.41
N PRO A 210 2.33 -31.47 -0.67
CA PRO A 210 3.06 -30.52 -1.52
C PRO A 210 3.44 -29.22 -0.78
N VAL A 211 4.55 -28.58 -1.15
CA VAL A 211 4.90 -27.23 -0.70
C VAL A 211 3.88 -26.25 -1.24
N ARG A 212 3.24 -25.49 -0.35
CA ARG A 212 2.18 -24.54 -0.72
C ARG A 212 2.78 -23.17 -0.90
N ILE A 213 2.70 -22.66 -2.12
CA ILE A 213 3.23 -21.34 -2.52
C ILE A 213 2.06 -20.40 -2.76
N LEU A 214 2.15 -19.19 -2.24
CA LEU A 214 1.16 -18.14 -2.41
C LEU A 214 1.73 -16.97 -3.19
N THR A 215 0.94 -16.40 -4.08
CA THR A 215 1.09 -15.02 -4.54
C THR A 215 -0.23 -14.26 -4.34
N VAL A 216 -0.14 -13.05 -3.83
CA VAL A 216 -1.30 -12.15 -3.64
C VAL A 216 -1.02 -10.87 -4.36
N SER A 217 -1.81 -10.57 -5.38
CA SER A 217 -1.78 -9.28 -6.06
C SER A 217 -2.98 -9.12 -6.97
N ARG A 218 -3.25 -7.90 -7.41
CA ARG A 218 -4.09 -7.73 -8.61
C ARG A 218 -3.42 -8.46 -9.76
N ILE A 219 -4.19 -9.19 -10.55
CA ILE A 219 -3.70 -9.80 -11.79
C ILE A 219 -3.61 -8.68 -12.83
N ASP A 220 -2.39 -8.33 -13.18
CA ASP A 220 -2.02 -7.20 -14.02
C ASP A 220 -0.63 -7.51 -14.59
N PRO A 221 -0.33 -7.31 -15.89
CA PRO A 221 0.96 -7.65 -16.49
C PRO A 221 2.19 -7.09 -15.76
N ARG A 222 2.05 -5.94 -15.08
CA ARG A 222 3.13 -5.34 -14.27
C ARG A 222 3.53 -6.18 -13.06
N LYS A 223 2.69 -7.12 -12.66
CA LYS A 223 2.97 -8.03 -11.53
C LYS A 223 3.82 -9.23 -11.94
N GLY A 224 4.03 -9.43 -13.25
CA GLY A 224 4.87 -10.50 -13.78
C GLY A 224 4.37 -11.92 -13.51
N LEU A 225 3.06 -12.08 -13.25
CA LEU A 225 2.50 -13.36 -12.80
C LEU A 225 2.52 -14.44 -13.87
N ALA A 226 2.58 -14.07 -15.16
CA ALA A 226 2.64 -15.00 -16.29
C ALA A 226 3.86 -15.95 -16.21
N VAL A 227 4.92 -15.61 -15.49
CA VAL A 227 6.10 -16.48 -15.30
C VAL A 227 5.83 -17.67 -14.37
N LEU A 228 4.82 -17.59 -13.51
CA LEU A 228 4.61 -18.52 -12.40
C LEU A 228 4.32 -19.98 -12.81
N PRO A 229 3.58 -20.31 -13.89
CA PRO A 229 3.45 -21.69 -14.35
C PRO A 229 4.80 -22.31 -14.71
N SER A 230 5.69 -21.53 -15.34
CA SER A 230 7.06 -21.97 -15.65
C SER A 230 7.89 -22.16 -14.38
N VAL A 231 7.69 -21.36 -13.34
CA VAL A 231 8.33 -21.57 -12.02
C VAL A 231 7.92 -22.93 -11.44
N VAL A 232 6.61 -23.24 -11.42
CA VAL A 232 6.11 -24.55 -10.93
C VAL A 232 6.68 -25.70 -11.75
N ARG A 233 6.80 -25.54 -13.07
CA ARG A 233 7.42 -26.55 -13.96
C ARG A 233 8.89 -26.78 -13.59
N HIS A 234 9.66 -25.71 -13.33
CA HIS A 234 11.06 -25.81 -12.90
C HIS A 234 11.19 -26.52 -11.54
N LEU A 235 10.36 -26.14 -10.55
CA LEU A 235 10.32 -26.82 -9.24
C LEU A 235 10.05 -28.32 -9.40
N THR A 236 9.10 -28.69 -10.27
CA THR A 236 8.82 -30.09 -10.58
C THR A 236 10.04 -30.80 -11.20
N ALA A 237 10.78 -30.14 -12.09
CA ALA A 237 12.01 -30.68 -12.69
C ALA A 237 13.13 -30.86 -11.65
N LEU A 238 13.16 -30.05 -10.60
CA LEU A 238 14.06 -30.19 -9.44
C LEU A 238 13.56 -31.23 -8.41
N GLY A 239 12.50 -31.98 -8.71
CA GLY A 239 11.92 -32.99 -7.81
C GLY A 239 11.12 -32.40 -6.64
N ILE A 240 10.79 -31.14 -6.69
CA ILE A 240 10.01 -30.46 -5.64
C ILE A 240 8.50 -30.54 -5.98
N ASP A 241 7.74 -31.22 -5.14
CA ASP A 241 6.30 -31.25 -5.23
C ASP A 241 5.73 -29.95 -4.63
N ALA A 242 5.23 -29.05 -5.50
CA ALA A 242 4.75 -27.73 -5.14
C ALA A 242 3.38 -27.43 -5.74
N GLN A 243 2.57 -26.70 -5.00
CA GLN A 243 1.30 -26.12 -5.45
C GLN A 243 1.37 -24.60 -5.30
N LEU A 244 0.80 -23.87 -6.27
CA LEU A 244 0.77 -22.42 -6.31
C LEU A 244 -0.66 -21.91 -6.39
N ASP A 245 -1.01 -21.02 -5.49
CA ASP A 245 -2.23 -20.22 -5.55
C ASP A 245 -1.92 -18.77 -5.91
N VAL A 246 -2.58 -18.28 -6.96
CA VAL A 246 -2.60 -16.88 -7.38
C VAL A 246 -3.89 -16.25 -6.90
N VAL A 247 -3.81 -15.29 -5.98
CA VAL A 247 -4.98 -14.70 -5.31
C VAL A 247 -5.09 -13.22 -5.62
N GLY A 248 -6.27 -12.80 -6.09
CA GLY A 248 -6.60 -11.42 -6.34
C GLY A 248 -7.47 -11.21 -7.58
N PRO A 249 -7.98 -9.98 -7.78
CA PRO A 249 -8.83 -9.66 -8.92
C PRO A 249 -8.03 -9.47 -10.19
N ALA A 250 -8.55 -9.93 -11.31
CA ALA A 250 -8.12 -9.49 -12.63
C ALA A 250 -8.65 -8.07 -12.89
N VAL A 251 -7.77 -7.16 -13.30
CA VAL A 251 -8.11 -5.74 -13.44
C VAL A 251 -8.24 -5.36 -14.92
N GLY A 252 -9.47 -5.15 -15.35
CA GLY A 252 -9.79 -4.80 -16.72
C GLY A 252 -9.39 -5.89 -17.72
N ARG A 253 -9.48 -5.57 -19.01
CA ARG A 253 -9.11 -6.51 -20.07
C ARG A 253 -7.66 -7.02 -19.99
N PRO A 254 -6.65 -6.18 -19.72
CA PRO A 254 -5.27 -6.67 -19.57
C PRO A 254 -5.10 -7.70 -18.44
N GLY A 255 -5.83 -7.55 -17.33
CA GLY A 255 -5.80 -8.51 -16.23
C GLY A 255 -6.49 -9.82 -16.57
N GLU A 256 -7.61 -9.79 -17.29
CA GLU A 256 -8.28 -11.00 -17.76
C GLU A 256 -7.44 -11.74 -18.81
N ASP A 257 -6.76 -11.01 -19.71
CA ASP A 257 -5.84 -11.58 -20.68
C ASP A 257 -4.64 -12.25 -19.97
N GLU A 258 -4.07 -11.61 -18.93
CA GLU A 258 -3.00 -12.19 -18.10
C GLU A 258 -3.47 -13.45 -17.35
N ARG A 259 -4.67 -13.43 -16.77
CA ARG A 259 -5.26 -14.59 -16.12
C ARG A 259 -5.43 -15.77 -17.09
N ALA A 260 -5.93 -15.49 -18.29
CA ALA A 260 -6.10 -16.49 -19.33
C ALA A 260 -4.74 -17.07 -19.76
N ALA A 261 -3.70 -16.22 -19.89
CA ALA A 261 -2.34 -16.64 -20.21
C ALA A 261 -1.75 -17.57 -19.12
N ILE A 262 -1.89 -17.23 -17.84
CA ILE A 262 -1.44 -18.08 -16.72
C ILE A 262 -2.07 -19.47 -16.80
N LEU A 263 -3.39 -19.57 -17.03
CA LEU A 263 -4.07 -20.86 -17.12
C LEU A 263 -3.68 -21.66 -18.37
N ALA A 264 -3.54 -21.00 -19.52
CA ALA A 264 -3.11 -21.63 -20.76
C ALA A 264 -1.67 -22.18 -20.66
N ASP A 265 -0.76 -21.40 -20.09
CA ASP A 265 0.64 -21.82 -19.88
C ASP A 265 0.74 -22.96 -18.86
N ALA A 266 -0.07 -22.95 -17.81
CA ALA A 266 -0.16 -24.04 -16.85
C ALA A 266 -0.58 -25.36 -17.53
N ALA A 267 -1.56 -25.29 -18.43
CA ALA A 267 -2.00 -26.45 -19.21
C ALA A 267 -0.91 -26.94 -20.18
N LYS A 268 -0.33 -26.03 -20.95
CA LYS A 268 0.77 -26.31 -21.92
C LYS A 268 1.98 -26.95 -21.26
N LEU A 269 2.33 -26.53 -20.04
CA LEU A 269 3.47 -27.02 -19.27
C LEU A 269 3.14 -28.26 -18.43
N ASN A 270 1.92 -28.80 -18.51
CA ASN A 270 1.44 -29.96 -17.73
C ASN A 270 1.51 -29.72 -16.19
N VAL A 271 1.25 -28.49 -15.73
CA VAL A 271 1.17 -28.11 -14.31
C VAL A 271 -0.18 -27.55 -13.91
N ALA A 272 -1.21 -27.71 -14.71
CA ALA A 272 -2.54 -27.16 -14.46
C ALA A 272 -3.14 -27.62 -13.11
N GLN A 273 -2.85 -28.83 -12.65
CA GLN A 273 -3.30 -29.35 -11.36
C GLN A 273 -2.53 -28.76 -10.16
N ARG A 274 -1.46 -28.02 -10.42
CA ARG A 274 -0.56 -27.44 -9.43
C ARG A 274 -0.66 -25.89 -9.34
N VAL A 275 -1.40 -25.27 -10.26
CA VAL A 275 -1.57 -23.81 -10.33
C VAL A 275 -3.05 -23.49 -10.27
N ALA A 276 -3.46 -22.78 -9.22
CA ALA A 276 -4.84 -22.31 -9.07
C ALA A 276 -4.88 -20.78 -9.11
N VAL A 277 -5.76 -20.22 -9.92
CA VAL A 277 -6.05 -18.79 -9.95
C VAL A 277 -7.36 -18.52 -9.24
N ARG A 278 -7.27 -17.91 -8.07
CA ARG A 278 -8.41 -17.60 -7.21
C ARG A 278 -8.83 -16.14 -7.39
N GLY A 279 -10.10 -15.85 -7.10
CA GLY A 279 -10.63 -14.48 -7.13
C GLY A 279 -10.10 -13.62 -5.97
N PRO A 280 -10.65 -12.39 -5.84
CA PRO A 280 -10.33 -11.50 -4.73
C PRO A 280 -10.81 -12.08 -3.40
N VAL A 281 -10.02 -11.86 -2.35
CA VAL A 281 -10.31 -12.23 -0.96
C VAL A 281 -10.34 -10.96 -0.13
N ALA A 282 -11.31 -10.82 0.76
CA ALA A 282 -11.42 -9.66 1.65
C ALA A 282 -10.24 -9.65 2.66
N LEU A 283 -9.78 -8.46 3.06
CA LEU A 283 -8.57 -8.29 3.87
C LEU A 283 -8.61 -9.05 5.20
N ASP A 284 -9.76 -9.12 5.83
CA ASP A 284 -10.00 -9.85 7.08
C ASP A 284 -9.84 -11.37 6.93
N GLN A 285 -10.12 -11.91 5.75
CA GLN A 285 -9.93 -13.32 5.40
C GLN A 285 -8.54 -13.56 4.80
N LEU A 286 -7.97 -12.57 4.12
CA LEU A 286 -6.69 -12.67 3.44
C LEU A 286 -5.53 -12.87 4.43
N LEU A 287 -5.45 -12.09 5.51
CA LEU A 287 -4.37 -12.21 6.49
C LEU A 287 -4.32 -13.59 7.16
N PRO A 288 -5.44 -14.17 7.66
CA PRO A 288 -5.44 -15.55 8.13
C PRO A 288 -5.04 -16.57 7.07
N MET A 289 -5.40 -16.33 5.78
CA MET A 289 -5.12 -17.25 4.69
C MET A 289 -3.62 -17.45 4.45
N TYR A 290 -2.77 -16.41 4.61
CA TYR A 290 -1.32 -16.54 4.45
C TYR A 290 -0.74 -17.68 5.30
N ARG A 291 -1.29 -17.92 6.49
CA ARG A 291 -0.81 -18.97 7.43
C ARG A 291 -0.96 -20.40 6.89
N ASN A 292 -1.76 -20.58 5.84
CA ASN A 292 -1.96 -21.88 5.19
C ASN A 292 -0.89 -22.18 4.13
N TYR A 293 0.07 -21.27 3.92
CA TYR A 293 1.09 -21.41 2.89
C TYR A 293 2.49 -21.44 3.50
N ASP A 294 3.39 -22.11 2.80
CA ASP A 294 4.76 -22.34 3.24
C ASP A 294 5.71 -21.25 2.73
N LEU A 295 5.49 -20.77 1.51
CA LEU A 295 6.32 -19.75 0.85
C LEU A 295 5.44 -18.71 0.15
N PHE A 296 5.96 -17.51 0.02
CA PHE A 296 5.33 -16.41 -0.72
C PHE A 296 6.23 -15.97 -1.88
N VAL A 297 5.65 -15.76 -3.07
CA VAL A 297 6.37 -15.27 -4.24
C VAL A 297 5.66 -14.08 -4.88
N LEU A 298 6.44 -13.04 -5.22
CA LEU A 298 5.92 -11.88 -5.97
C LEU A 298 6.94 -11.47 -7.04
N PRO A 299 6.74 -11.86 -8.31
CA PRO A 299 7.68 -11.59 -9.41
C PRO A 299 7.44 -10.22 -10.07
N THR A 300 7.08 -9.20 -9.29
CA THR A 300 6.67 -7.89 -9.81
C THR A 300 7.75 -7.23 -10.67
N LEU A 301 7.32 -6.46 -11.68
CA LEU A 301 8.17 -5.71 -12.59
C LEU A 301 8.40 -4.28 -12.06
N PRO A 302 9.38 -3.53 -12.60
CA PRO A 302 9.63 -2.15 -12.19
C PRO A 302 8.41 -1.24 -12.35
N GLY A 303 8.29 -0.20 -11.47
CA GLY A 303 7.25 0.83 -11.55
C GLY A 303 6.27 0.86 -10.38
N GLU A 304 6.47 0.02 -9.35
CA GLU A 304 5.69 0.06 -8.10
C GLU A 304 6.50 0.63 -6.92
N GLY A 305 5.81 1.11 -5.89
CA GLY A 305 6.41 1.36 -4.59
C GLY A 305 6.74 0.05 -3.84
N ILE A 306 6.59 0.06 -2.53
CA ILE A 306 6.73 -1.17 -1.70
C ILE A 306 5.39 -1.90 -1.70
N PRO A 307 5.29 -3.14 -2.26
CA PRO A 307 4.05 -3.91 -2.22
C PRO A 307 3.71 -4.33 -0.78
N ARG A 308 2.54 -3.95 -0.29
CA ARG A 308 2.05 -4.27 1.08
C ARG A 308 1.98 -5.76 1.37
N VAL A 309 1.69 -6.57 0.37
CA VAL A 309 1.59 -8.04 0.46
C VAL A 309 2.88 -8.71 0.95
N LEU A 310 4.04 -8.07 0.77
CA LEU A 310 5.31 -8.56 1.32
C LEU A 310 5.32 -8.48 2.85
N LEU A 311 4.83 -7.38 3.42
CA LEU A 311 4.65 -7.24 4.88
C LEU A 311 3.56 -8.19 5.41
N GLU A 312 2.47 -8.37 4.68
CA GLU A 312 1.40 -9.29 5.03
C GLU A 312 1.92 -10.73 5.12
N ALA A 313 2.77 -11.16 4.17
CA ALA A 313 3.44 -12.46 4.22
C ALA A 313 4.36 -12.58 5.45
N MET A 314 5.21 -11.57 5.70
CA MET A 314 6.11 -11.54 6.87
C MET A 314 5.35 -11.58 8.20
N THR A 315 4.22 -10.85 8.31
CA THR A 315 3.34 -10.82 9.49
C THR A 315 2.80 -12.21 9.82
N SER A 316 2.63 -13.05 8.81
CA SER A 316 2.13 -14.41 8.92
C SER A 316 3.23 -15.48 9.00
N GLY A 317 4.51 -15.07 9.10
CA GLY A 317 5.66 -15.97 9.14
C GLY A 317 5.89 -16.74 7.85
N VAL A 318 5.55 -16.16 6.70
CA VAL A 318 5.74 -16.78 5.39
C VAL A 318 7.01 -16.19 4.73
N PRO A 319 8.05 -16.99 4.49
CA PRO A 319 9.26 -16.52 3.80
C PRO A 319 8.95 -16.00 2.40
N VAL A 320 9.59 -14.89 2.04
CA VAL A 320 9.31 -14.14 0.82
C VAL A 320 10.40 -14.31 -0.21
N VAL A 321 10.01 -14.60 -1.46
CA VAL A 321 10.83 -14.47 -2.67
C VAL A 321 10.22 -13.36 -3.54
N THR A 322 11.02 -12.37 -3.94
CA THR A 322 10.55 -11.28 -4.79
C THR A 322 11.67 -10.71 -5.65
N THR A 323 11.35 -9.84 -6.59
CA THR A 323 12.31 -9.20 -7.48
C THR A 323 12.97 -7.98 -6.82
N ARG A 324 14.23 -7.70 -7.21
CA ARG A 324 15.01 -6.52 -6.79
C ARG A 324 14.62 -5.29 -7.62
N VAL A 325 13.39 -4.83 -7.50
CA VAL A 325 12.89 -3.70 -8.30
C VAL A 325 12.25 -2.63 -7.42
N SER A 326 12.26 -1.39 -7.90
CA SER A 326 11.54 -0.26 -7.29
C SER A 326 11.85 -0.10 -5.79
N GLY A 327 10.84 0.10 -4.96
CA GLY A 327 11.00 0.27 -3.51
C GLY A 327 11.25 -1.02 -2.72
N ILE A 328 11.26 -2.20 -3.34
CA ILE A 328 11.41 -3.49 -2.65
C ILE A 328 12.74 -3.61 -1.88
N PRO A 329 13.91 -3.19 -2.44
CA PRO A 329 15.18 -3.25 -1.71
C PRO A 329 15.22 -2.40 -0.42
N SER A 330 14.32 -1.42 -0.28
CA SER A 330 14.22 -0.67 0.97
C SER A 330 13.48 -1.43 2.08
N LEU A 331 12.71 -2.47 1.74
CA LEU A 331 12.00 -3.34 2.68
C LEU A 331 12.73 -4.66 2.88
N ILE A 332 13.20 -5.28 1.79
CA ILE A 332 13.80 -6.60 1.77
C ILE A 332 15.32 -6.49 1.66
N THR A 333 16.03 -7.02 2.64
CA THR A 333 17.47 -7.27 2.57
C THR A 333 17.66 -8.74 2.24
N HIS A 334 18.32 -9.01 1.09
CA HIS A 334 18.57 -10.38 0.61
C HIS A 334 19.28 -11.22 1.66
N ASP A 335 18.85 -12.47 1.84
CA ASP A 335 19.35 -13.42 2.84
C ASP A 335 19.15 -13.01 4.32
N VAL A 336 18.52 -11.88 4.57
CA VAL A 336 18.24 -11.40 5.94
C VAL A 336 16.77 -11.57 6.31
N ASN A 337 15.85 -10.98 5.57
CA ASN A 337 14.40 -11.02 5.83
C ASN A 337 13.57 -11.45 4.62
N GLY A 338 14.21 -11.84 3.51
CA GLY A 338 13.62 -12.38 2.29
C GLY A 338 14.67 -12.67 1.25
N LEU A 339 14.28 -13.29 0.12
CA LEU A 339 15.14 -13.49 -1.02
C LEU A 339 14.78 -12.54 -2.16
N LEU A 340 15.80 -11.86 -2.71
CA LEU A 340 15.68 -11.00 -3.87
C LEU A 340 16.29 -11.70 -5.09
N VAL A 341 15.54 -11.74 -6.20
CA VAL A 341 16.04 -12.15 -7.51
C VAL A 341 16.20 -10.90 -8.39
N ASP A 342 17.26 -10.83 -9.17
CA ASP A 342 17.55 -9.66 -9.99
C ASP A 342 16.68 -9.59 -11.26
N HIS A 343 16.22 -10.75 -11.74
CA HIS A 343 15.35 -10.87 -12.89
C HIS A 343 14.15 -11.77 -12.59
N ALA A 344 12.97 -11.37 -13.04
CA ALA A 344 11.72 -12.13 -12.91
C ALA A 344 11.70 -13.34 -13.90
N THR A 345 12.77 -14.14 -13.98
CA THR A 345 12.81 -15.35 -14.78
C THR A 345 12.33 -16.57 -14.00
N ALA A 346 11.75 -17.53 -14.70
CA ALA A 346 11.24 -18.75 -14.07
C ALA A 346 12.36 -19.52 -13.33
N ALA A 347 13.55 -19.63 -13.92
CA ALA A 347 14.68 -20.30 -13.30
C ALA A 347 15.13 -19.60 -12.01
N ALA A 348 15.43 -18.30 -12.04
CA ALA A 348 15.89 -17.56 -10.87
C ALA A 348 14.90 -17.61 -9.70
N ILE A 349 13.60 -17.52 -9.98
CA ILE A 349 12.55 -17.61 -8.96
C ILE A 349 12.45 -19.04 -8.42
N ALA A 350 12.48 -20.05 -9.30
CA ALA A 350 12.42 -21.45 -8.89
C ALA A 350 13.62 -21.85 -8.04
N ASP A 351 14.84 -21.43 -8.40
CA ASP A 351 16.06 -21.68 -7.64
C ASP A 351 15.99 -21.04 -6.24
N ALA A 352 15.49 -19.80 -6.14
CA ALA A 352 15.30 -19.14 -4.85
C ALA A 352 14.26 -19.87 -3.99
N LEU A 353 13.13 -20.30 -4.57
CA LEU A 353 12.12 -21.10 -3.87
C LEU A 353 12.67 -22.47 -3.47
N ALA A 354 13.40 -23.16 -4.36
CA ALA A 354 14.04 -24.45 -4.08
C ALA A 354 15.03 -24.34 -2.92
N ARG A 355 15.83 -23.28 -2.89
CA ARG A 355 16.73 -22.98 -1.77
C ARG A 355 15.95 -22.86 -0.45
N LEU A 356 14.81 -22.17 -0.44
CA LEU A 356 13.97 -22.11 0.75
C LEU A 356 13.36 -23.46 1.12
N VAL A 357 13.07 -24.32 0.16
CA VAL A 357 12.52 -25.65 0.46
C VAL A 357 13.52 -26.56 1.16
N VAL A 358 14.79 -26.49 0.80
CA VAL A 358 15.83 -27.40 1.32
C VAL A 358 16.56 -26.85 2.55
N ASP A 359 16.68 -25.51 2.69
CA ASP A 359 17.46 -24.86 3.73
C ASP A 359 16.53 -24.38 4.87
N ALA A 360 16.24 -25.29 5.81
CA ALA A 360 15.41 -24.97 6.97
C ALA A 360 16.01 -23.87 7.90
N PRO A 361 17.34 -23.88 8.20
CA PRO A 361 17.96 -22.77 8.94
C PRO A 361 17.78 -21.41 8.29
N LEU A 362 17.91 -21.32 6.96
CA LEU A 362 17.64 -20.09 6.22
C LEU A 362 16.18 -19.65 6.39
N ARG A 363 15.21 -20.56 6.17
CA ARG A 363 13.79 -20.23 6.36
C ARG A 363 13.49 -19.69 7.76
N GLN A 364 13.96 -20.34 8.79
CA GLN A 364 13.75 -19.93 10.18
C GLN A 364 14.32 -18.52 10.45
N ARG A 365 15.53 -18.24 9.93
CA ARG A 365 16.13 -16.91 10.03
C ARG A 365 15.30 -15.85 9.30
N LEU A 366 14.85 -16.15 8.06
CA LEU A 366 14.01 -15.19 7.29
C LEU A 366 12.66 -14.96 7.96
N ILE A 367 12.04 -15.99 8.54
CA ILE A 367 10.79 -15.87 9.31
C ILE A 367 10.99 -14.97 10.52
N ALA A 368 12.02 -15.21 11.33
CA ALA A 368 12.30 -14.43 12.53
C ALA A 368 12.53 -12.95 12.19
N ASN A 369 13.39 -12.68 11.20
CA ASN A 369 13.68 -11.32 10.76
C ASN A 369 12.50 -10.67 10.03
N GLY A 370 11.66 -11.46 9.35
CA GLY A 370 10.41 -11.02 8.77
C GLY A 370 9.43 -10.48 9.83
N TYR A 371 9.28 -11.19 10.94
CA TYR A 371 8.48 -10.71 12.08
C TYR A 371 9.03 -9.41 12.67
N GLU A 372 10.35 -9.29 12.85
CA GLU A 372 10.96 -8.05 13.35
C GLU A 372 10.70 -6.88 12.38
N THR A 373 10.82 -7.12 11.07
CA THR A 373 10.49 -6.14 10.03
C THR A 373 9.02 -5.71 10.12
N ALA A 374 8.10 -6.68 10.24
CA ALA A 374 6.67 -6.43 10.33
C ALA A 374 6.33 -5.64 11.60
N ARG A 375 6.89 -5.99 12.79
CA ARG A 375 6.68 -5.25 14.06
C ARG A 375 7.11 -3.79 13.93
N GLY A 376 8.22 -3.53 13.24
CA GLY A 376 8.71 -2.17 12.99
C GLY A 376 7.83 -1.33 12.06
N LEU A 377 6.90 -1.96 11.34
CA LEU A 377 6.08 -1.33 10.28
C LEU A 377 4.57 -1.53 10.47
N THR A 378 4.11 -1.84 11.66
CA THR A 378 2.67 -1.89 11.96
C THR A 378 2.02 -0.52 11.89
N LEU A 379 0.70 -0.49 11.73
CA LEU A 379 -0.10 0.74 11.73
C LEU A 379 0.14 1.56 13.00
N GLU A 380 0.18 0.93 14.16
CA GLU A 380 0.43 1.55 15.45
C GLU A 380 1.83 2.18 15.51
N THR A 381 2.84 1.44 15.05
CA THR A 381 4.22 1.95 15.01
C THR A 381 4.37 3.12 14.05
N GLN A 382 3.75 3.05 12.87
CA GLN A 382 3.78 4.16 11.91
C GLN A 382 3.00 5.37 12.41
N ALA A 383 1.81 5.15 13.00
CA ALA A 383 1.02 6.22 13.62
C ALA A 383 1.80 6.91 14.74
N ALA A 384 2.42 6.15 15.64
CA ALA A 384 3.23 6.69 16.73
C ALA A 384 4.38 7.56 16.24
N ARG A 385 5.14 7.07 15.24
CA ARG A 385 6.24 7.85 14.62
C ARG A 385 5.74 9.13 13.98
N MET A 386 4.67 9.05 13.19
CA MET A 386 4.09 10.20 12.52
C MET A 386 3.55 11.22 13.53
N MET A 387 2.82 10.77 14.54
CA MET A 387 2.25 11.66 15.58
C MET A 387 3.32 12.28 16.47
N SER A 388 4.43 11.60 16.74
CA SER A 388 5.57 12.19 17.45
C SER A 388 6.19 13.36 16.67
N VAL A 389 6.33 13.23 15.36
CA VAL A 389 6.83 14.31 14.49
C VAL A 389 5.80 15.45 14.41
N VAL A 390 4.51 15.13 14.27
CA VAL A 390 3.41 16.12 14.26
C VAL A 390 3.41 16.94 15.55
N ALA A 391 3.49 16.26 16.70
CA ALA A 391 3.52 16.95 18.00
C ALA A 391 4.72 17.88 18.14
N LEU A 392 5.90 17.43 17.71
CA LEU A 392 7.14 18.21 17.80
C LEU A 392 7.13 19.41 16.86
N GLU A 393 6.83 19.20 15.57
CA GLU A 393 6.98 20.26 14.56
C GLU A 393 5.83 21.26 14.53
N LEU A 394 4.62 20.84 14.92
CA LEU A 394 3.45 21.72 14.99
C LEU A 394 3.24 22.30 16.41
N GLY A 395 4.04 21.88 17.40
CA GLY A 395 3.92 22.36 18.78
C GLY A 395 2.59 22.02 19.45
N VAL A 396 1.98 20.87 19.11
CA VAL A 396 0.66 20.47 19.61
C VAL A 396 0.75 19.35 20.64
N GLN A 397 -0.15 19.38 21.64
CA GLN A 397 -0.29 18.29 22.58
C GLN A 397 -1.33 17.29 22.10
N LEU A 398 -0.84 16.10 21.75
CA LEU A 398 -1.68 14.96 21.41
C LEU A 398 -1.96 14.13 22.68
N ARG A 399 -3.03 13.32 22.65
CA ARG A 399 -3.22 12.32 23.70
C ARG A 399 -1.99 11.42 23.76
N SER A 400 -1.46 11.17 24.95
CA SER A 400 -0.36 10.23 25.13
C SER A 400 -0.89 8.81 24.96
N VAL A 401 -0.39 8.12 23.92
CA VAL A 401 -0.61 6.69 23.75
C VAL A 401 0.69 5.98 24.12
N PRO A 402 0.67 4.91 24.92
CA PRO A 402 1.86 4.12 25.18
C PRO A 402 2.46 3.68 23.84
N LEU A 403 3.72 4.04 23.61
CA LEU A 403 4.44 3.55 22.45
C LEU A 403 4.52 2.02 22.57
N PRO A 404 4.28 1.28 21.47
CA PRO A 404 4.58 -0.13 21.47
C PRO A 404 6.05 -0.30 21.89
N SER A 405 6.37 -1.30 22.69
CA SER A 405 7.69 -1.56 23.30
C SER A 405 8.81 -1.90 22.31
N VAL A 406 8.61 -1.60 21.04
CA VAL A 406 9.59 -1.75 19.97
C VAL A 406 10.49 -0.52 19.97
N PRO A 407 11.81 -0.66 20.17
CA PRO A 407 12.73 0.47 20.12
C PRO A 407 12.59 1.19 18.78
N LEU A 408 12.53 2.53 18.84
CA LEU A 408 12.54 3.45 17.67
C LEU A 408 13.89 3.41 16.92
N ARG A 409 14.50 2.24 16.79
CA ARG A 409 15.65 2.09 15.90
C ARG A 409 15.13 2.43 14.52
N SER A 410 15.67 3.53 13.97
CA SER A 410 15.56 3.83 12.56
C SER A 410 15.86 2.54 11.77
N VAL A 411 14.84 1.91 11.18
CA VAL A 411 15.08 1.07 10.02
C VAL A 411 15.68 2.07 9.03
N ARG A 412 17.01 2.13 8.93
CA ARG A 412 17.67 2.84 7.85
C ARG A 412 17.27 2.07 6.61
N LEU A 413 16.20 2.51 5.99
CA LEU A 413 15.91 2.10 4.64
C LEU A 413 17.12 2.58 3.85
N GLN A 414 17.87 1.65 3.26
CA GLN A 414 19.05 1.99 2.48
C GLN A 414 18.62 2.95 1.37
N PRO A 415 19.38 4.01 1.08
CA PRO A 415 19.09 4.87 -0.05
C PRO A 415 19.08 4.00 -1.33
N ASP A 416 18.15 4.30 -2.20
CA ASP A 416 17.94 3.62 -3.47
C ASP A 416 19.25 3.58 -4.28
N VAL A 417 19.81 2.41 -4.54
CA VAL A 417 21.11 2.21 -5.23
C VAL A 417 20.94 2.31 -6.75
N THR A 418 19.81 2.81 -7.25
CA THR A 418 19.54 2.86 -8.70
C THR A 418 20.23 3.97 -9.48
N ASP A 419 21.11 4.81 -8.84
CA ASP A 419 21.73 5.96 -9.51
C ASP A 419 23.22 5.72 -9.91
N ARG A 420 23.62 4.46 -10.20
CA ARG A 420 24.96 4.12 -10.72
C ARG A 420 24.96 3.29 -11.99
N ALA A 421 24.08 3.54 -12.95
CA ALA A 421 24.23 2.96 -14.27
C ALA A 421 23.60 3.88 -15.32
N GLU A 422 24.38 4.87 -15.79
CA GLU A 422 24.38 5.41 -17.16
C GLU A 422 25.27 6.65 -17.23
N ARG A 423 26.60 6.43 -17.16
CA ARG A 423 27.50 7.35 -17.83
C ARG A 423 27.87 6.71 -19.18
N PRO A 424 27.59 7.36 -20.30
CA PRO A 424 28.05 6.83 -21.58
C PRO A 424 29.59 6.89 -21.61
N VAL A 425 30.20 5.75 -21.91
CA VAL A 425 31.62 5.64 -22.23
C VAL A 425 31.85 6.51 -23.47
N ARG A 426 32.52 7.63 -23.32
CA ARG A 426 33.07 8.36 -24.47
C ARG A 426 34.21 7.53 -25.03
N SER A 427 34.00 7.01 -26.23
CA SER A 427 35.06 6.44 -27.06
C SER A 427 36.10 7.51 -27.38
N ALA A 428 37.35 7.25 -27.01
CA ALA A 428 38.52 7.90 -27.59
C ALA A 428 38.95 7.10 -28.82
#